data_7106b161a0e4e8079ee6d5c23886390a
#
_entry.id   7106b161a0e4e8079ee6d5c23886390a
#
_cell.length_a   1.000
_cell.length_b   1.000
_cell.length_c   1.000
_cell.angle_alpha   90.00
_cell.angle_beta   90.00
_cell.angle_gamma   90.00
#
_symmetry.space_group_name_H-M   'P 1'
#
loop_
_entity.id
_entity.type
_entity.pdbx_description
1 polymer ?
#
loop_
_entity_poly.entity_id
_entity_poly.type
_entity_poly.pdbx_seq_one_letter_code
_entity_poly.pdbx_strand_id
1 'polypeptide(L)'
;MHHRKAQLAAVIAFLSIVAACDQPPQQSTAPTGPVFSATKTTEQQDTALLRRVKEINTQLAASGRKVAIEGVDFFTIGNGRPGIRIHQQSFRWVPNDARRLAAGDSITYIVDQSGGATASGLTAAQTEATFDAALTTWANDAPLKKVDIVKRADPGTDITIFDGFFGFGGFGDPFAADIVEAGFFPRAFFNAVGGPGGGRGILAFSVSFIFVDNNGIPTDINGDGYLDTALNEVYFNNTFGDPANDRVGNPWGINVALPGVDVQTVALHENGHSLELGHFGPPPAAVMNPVYAGIRQSPLASDNAGMNAVWSSWPNP
;
A
#
# COMPACT_ATOMS: atom_id res chain seq x y z
N MET A 1 -16.95 -98.58 20.98
CA MET A 1 -15.55 -98.15 20.94
C MET A 1 -15.41 -97.02 19.89
N HIS A 2 -14.72 -96.01 20.27
CA HIS A 2 -14.37 -94.83 19.52
C HIS A 2 -15.34 -93.63 19.53
N HIS A 3 -15.09 -92.76 20.50
CA HIS A 3 -15.55 -91.38 20.57
C HIS A 3 -15.00 -90.56 19.44
N ARG A 4 -15.82 -89.77 18.77
CA ARG A 4 -15.40 -88.62 17.99
C ARG A 4 -15.99 -87.36 18.60
N LYS A 5 -15.10 -86.54 19.11
CA LYS A 5 -15.43 -85.24 19.63
C LYS A 5 -15.70 -84.26 18.48
N ALA A 6 -16.87 -83.66 18.46
CA ALA A 6 -17.19 -82.57 17.59
C ALA A 6 -16.62 -81.21 18.19
N GLN A 7 -15.81 -80.58 17.41
CA GLN A 7 -15.38 -79.23 17.75
C GLN A 7 -16.33 -78.18 17.10
N LEU A 8 -16.93 -77.40 17.97
CA LEU A 8 -17.80 -76.30 17.55
C LEU A 8 -16.89 -75.10 17.23
N ALA A 9 -16.84 -74.65 15.97
CA ALA A 9 -16.17 -73.41 15.58
C ALA A 9 -17.17 -72.28 15.64
N ALA A 10 -16.92 -71.33 16.57
CA ALA A 10 -17.68 -70.10 16.66
C ALA A 10 -17.14 -69.08 15.62
N VAL A 11 -17.98 -68.71 14.67
CA VAL A 11 -17.71 -67.65 13.71
C VAL A 11 -18.14 -66.35 14.37
N ILE A 12 -17.16 -65.50 14.71
CA ILE A 12 -17.40 -64.13 15.19
C ILE A 12 -17.48 -63.24 13.94
N ALA A 13 -18.66 -62.78 13.60
CA ALA A 13 -18.84 -61.79 12.55
C ALA A 13 -18.50 -60.39 13.14
N PHE A 14 -17.41 -59.80 12.67
CA PHE A 14 -17.09 -58.40 12.94
C PHE A 14 -18.00 -57.53 12.04
N LEU A 15 -18.95 -56.84 12.66
CA LEU A 15 -19.70 -55.75 12.05
C LEU A 15 -18.82 -54.51 12.07
N SER A 16 -18.22 -54.14 10.96
CA SER A 16 -17.52 -52.88 10.78
C SER A 16 -18.57 -51.78 10.62
N ILE A 17 -18.82 -51.02 11.66
CA ILE A 17 -19.60 -49.78 11.56
C ILE A 17 -18.68 -48.72 10.90
N VAL A 18 -18.95 -48.44 9.62
CA VAL A 18 -18.37 -47.28 8.95
C VAL A 18 -19.10 -46.05 9.49
N ALA A 19 -18.51 -45.36 10.46
CA ALA A 19 -18.94 -44.03 10.83
C ALA A 19 -18.58 -43.08 9.68
N ALA A 20 -19.55 -42.74 8.85
CA ALA A 20 -19.46 -41.63 7.94
C ALA A 20 -19.38 -40.38 8.81
N CYS A 21 -18.18 -39.79 8.91
CA CYS A 21 -18.05 -38.45 9.43
C CYS A 21 -18.75 -37.52 8.43
N ASP A 22 -19.95 -37.05 8.78
CA ASP A 22 -20.55 -35.86 8.22
C ASP A 22 -19.62 -34.70 8.54
N GLN A 23 -18.72 -34.36 7.61
CA GLN A 23 -18.08 -33.05 7.65
C GLN A 23 -19.16 -32.04 7.29
N PRO A 24 -19.36 -31.01 8.13
CA PRO A 24 -20.21 -29.92 7.74
C PRO A 24 -19.66 -29.33 6.43
N PRO A 25 -20.51 -28.84 5.51
CA PRO A 25 -20.04 -28.26 4.26
C PRO A 25 -19.02 -27.19 4.62
N GLN A 26 -17.81 -27.32 4.07
CA GLN A 26 -16.83 -26.24 4.14
C GLN A 26 -17.51 -25.03 3.53
N GLN A 27 -17.83 -24.07 4.38
CA GLN A 27 -18.14 -22.73 3.90
C GLN A 27 -16.97 -22.31 3.04
N SER A 28 -17.24 -22.13 1.75
CA SER A 28 -16.35 -21.42 0.85
C SER A 28 -16.09 -20.07 1.51
N THR A 29 -14.96 -19.96 2.20
CA THR A 29 -14.47 -18.66 2.62
C THR A 29 -14.24 -17.91 1.33
N ALA A 30 -15.01 -16.86 1.10
CA ALA A 30 -14.71 -15.88 0.07
C ALA A 30 -13.20 -15.61 0.13
N PRO A 31 -12.51 -15.46 -1.02
CA PRO A 31 -11.09 -15.12 -0.99
C PRO A 31 -10.98 -13.86 -0.13
N THR A 32 -10.40 -14.02 1.04
CA THR A 32 -9.98 -12.88 1.83
C THR A 32 -9.07 -12.10 0.90
N GLY A 33 -9.45 -10.87 0.56
CA GLY A 33 -8.61 -9.98 -0.21
C GLY A 33 -7.19 -10.00 0.32
N PRO A 34 -6.19 -9.50 -0.43
CA PRO A 34 -4.81 -9.62 -0.03
C PRO A 34 -4.75 -9.16 1.41
N VAL A 35 -4.54 -10.15 2.27
CA VAL A 35 -4.22 -9.84 3.65
C VAL A 35 -2.98 -9.00 3.45
N PHE A 36 -3.10 -7.70 3.66
CA PHE A 36 -1.90 -6.91 3.89
C PHE A 36 -1.12 -7.79 4.82
N SER A 37 0.03 -8.26 4.41
CA SER A 37 0.84 -9.04 5.30
C SER A 37 1.12 -8.12 6.47
N ALA A 38 0.12 -8.02 7.33
CA ALA A 38 0.36 -7.85 8.71
C ALA A 38 1.24 -9.06 9.00
N THR A 39 2.51 -8.93 8.63
CA THR A 39 3.54 -9.72 9.25
C THR A 39 3.10 -9.71 10.67
N LYS A 40 2.89 -10.87 11.25
CA LYS A 40 2.44 -11.11 12.61
C LYS A 40 3.29 -10.36 13.64
N THR A 41 3.31 -9.08 13.54
CA THR A 41 3.93 -8.15 14.47
C THR A 41 2.93 -7.04 14.73
N THR A 42 1.77 -7.44 15.28
CA THR A 42 0.92 -6.54 16.08
C THR A 42 1.75 -5.85 17.17
N GLU A 43 3.00 -6.19 17.32
CA GLU A 43 3.90 -5.72 18.37
C GLU A 43 4.87 -4.62 17.96
N GLN A 44 4.96 -4.22 16.69
CA GLN A 44 5.98 -3.25 16.25
C GLN A 44 5.46 -2.17 15.31
N GLN A 45 4.22 -1.74 15.44
CA GLN A 45 3.81 -0.48 14.82
C GLN A 45 4.61 0.65 15.46
N ASP A 46 5.01 1.64 14.67
CA ASP A 46 5.59 2.87 15.21
C ASP A 46 4.56 3.58 16.10
N THR A 47 4.62 3.31 17.42
CA THR A 47 3.62 3.80 18.37
C THR A 47 3.57 5.32 18.44
N ALA A 48 4.67 6.01 18.13
CA ALA A 48 4.71 7.47 18.10
C ALA A 48 3.97 8.00 16.88
N LEU A 49 4.24 7.43 15.70
CA LEU A 49 3.53 7.78 14.47
C LEU A 49 2.05 7.42 14.56
N LEU A 50 1.71 6.24 15.07
CA LEU A 50 0.31 5.82 15.27
C LEU A 50 -0.46 6.82 16.13
N ARG A 51 0.14 7.28 17.25
CA ARG A 51 -0.46 8.32 18.09
C ARG A 51 -0.65 9.62 17.32
N ARG A 52 0.39 10.04 16.58
CA ARG A 52 0.33 11.27 15.79
C ARG A 52 -0.75 11.22 14.72
N VAL A 53 -0.88 10.11 14.02
CA VAL A 53 -1.93 9.91 13.01
C VAL A 53 -3.33 9.93 13.65
N LYS A 54 -3.53 9.35 14.82
CA LYS A 54 -4.81 9.48 15.55
C LYS A 54 -5.15 10.92 15.93
N GLU A 55 -4.13 11.72 16.32
CA GLU A 55 -4.31 13.15 16.56
C GLU A 55 -4.68 13.90 15.28
N ILE A 56 -4.03 13.59 14.15
CA ILE A 56 -4.36 14.15 12.82
C ILE A 56 -5.80 13.80 12.43
N ASN A 57 -6.20 12.55 12.57
CA ASN A 57 -7.58 12.12 12.27
C ASN A 57 -8.62 12.88 13.12
N THR A 58 -8.30 13.16 14.39
CA THR A 58 -9.16 14.00 15.24
C THR A 58 -9.26 15.43 14.68
N GLN A 59 -8.17 16.01 14.18
CA GLN A 59 -8.16 17.34 13.58
C GLN A 59 -8.89 17.37 12.22
N LEU A 60 -8.73 16.34 11.39
CA LEU A 60 -9.47 16.18 10.14
C LEU A 60 -10.99 16.15 10.40
N ALA A 61 -11.43 15.34 11.36
CA ALA A 61 -12.84 15.28 11.75
C ALA A 61 -13.35 16.61 12.29
N ALA A 62 -12.57 17.30 13.15
CA ALA A 62 -12.92 18.61 13.69
C ALA A 62 -13.02 19.70 12.61
N SER A 63 -12.27 19.59 11.53
CA SER A 63 -12.34 20.49 10.37
C SER A 63 -13.52 20.19 9.43
N GLY A 64 -14.30 19.15 9.71
CA GLY A 64 -15.42 18.69 8.89
C GLY A 64 -15.02 17.89 7.65
N ARG A 65 -13.74 17.54 7.50
CA ARG A 65 -13.28 16.68 6.40
C ARG A 65 -13.79 15.25 6.60
N LYS A 66 -14.26 14.64 5.50
CA LYS A 66 -14.85 13.30 5.51
C LYS A 66 -13.82 12.23 5.14
N VAL A 67 -12.60 12.44 5.58
CA VAL A 67 -11.49 11.49 5.38
C VAL A 67 -10.71 11.30 6.67
N ALA A 68 -10.08 10.14 6.79
CA ALA A 68 -9.15 9.82 7.85
C ALA A 68 -7.94 9.07 7.27
N ILE A 69 -6.77 9.27 7.83
CA ILE A 69 -5.59 8.47 7.50
C ILE A 69 -5.81 7.06 8.02
N GLU A 70 -5.68 6.08 7.15
CA GLU A 70 -5.76 4.66 7.50
C GLU A 70 -4.40 4.03 7.66
N GLY A 71 -3.44 4.43 6.83
CA GLY A 71 -2.13 3.83 6.84
C GLY A 71 -1.00 4.74 6.39
N VAL A 72 0.20 4.39 6.82
CA VAL A 72 1.46 4.94 6.31
C VAL A 72 2.40 3.76 6.08
N ASP A 73 2.90 3.59 4.87
CA ASP A 73 3.83 2.55 4.48
C ASP A 73 5.18 3.15 4.11
N PHE A 74 6.28 2.54 4.61
CA PHE A 74 7.62 3.04 4.38
C PHE A 74 8.41 2.14 3.44
N PHE A 75 9.00 2.70 2.40
CA PHE A 75 10.06 2.07 1.65
C PHE A 75 11.41 2.56 2.13
N THR A 76 12.28 1.63 2.48
CA THR A 76 13.52 1.96 3.21
C THR A 76 14.77 1.44 2.49
N ILE A 77 15.91 1.99 2.87
CA ILE A 77 17.22 1.46 2.51
C ILE A 77 17.91 0.91 3.77
N GLY A 78 18.49 -0.27 3.66
CA GLY A 78 19.16 -0.94 4.78
C GLY A 78 18.22 -1.77 5.63
N ASN A 79 17.65 -1.19 6.67
CA ASN A 79 16.75 -1.90 7.58
C ASN A 79 15.30 -1.54 7.29
N GLY A 80 14.44 -2.54 7.15
CA GLY A 80 13.00 -2.34 7.02
C GLY A 80 12.42 -1.60 8.21
N ARG A 81 11.36 -0.83 7.95
CA ARG A 81 10.62 -0.11 8.97
C ARG A 81 9.14 -0.50 8.85
N PRO A 82 8.50 -0.87 9.95
CA PRO A 82 7.08 -1.16 9.91
C PRO A 82 6.28 0.11 9.64
N GLY A 83 5.28 0.01 8.79
CA GLY A 83 4.25 1.02 8.62
C GLY A 83 3.26 1.02 9.77
N ILE A 84 2.20 1.80 9.64
CA ILE A 84 1.08 1.80 10.57
C ILE A 84 -0.22 1.49 9.83
N ARG A 85 -1.16 0.89 10.55
CA ARG A 85 -2.57 0.74 10.17
C ARG A 85 -3.45 1.09 11.36
N ILE A 86 -4.53 1.83 11.11
CA ILE A 86 -5.50 2.21 12.14
C ILE A 86 -6.48 1.06 12.36
N HIS A 87 -7.01 0.50 11.29
CA HIS A 87 -7.93 -0.64 11.33
C HIS A 87 -7.24 -1.91 10.82
N GLN A 88 -7.78 -3.06 11.16
CA GLN A 88 -7.30 -4.34 10.63
C GLN A 88 -7.97 -4.70 9.31
N GLN A 89 -9.07 -4.03 9.00
CA GLN A 89 -9.80 -4.19 7.75
C GLN A 89 -8.99 -3.56 6.61
N SER A 90 -8.91 -4.25 5.48
CA SER A 90 -8.31 -3.70 4.27
C SER A 90 -9.21 -2.63 3.67
N PHE A 91 -8.63 -1.75 2.86
CA PHE A 91 -9.34 -0.70 2.14
C PHE A 91 -9.26 -0.95 0.63
N ARG A 92 -10.18 -0.35 -0.13
CA ARG A 92 -10.27 -0.54 -1.57
C ARG A 92 -10.91 0.68 -2.24
N TRP A 93 -10.44 0.99 -3.45
CA TRP A 93 -11.10 1.95 -4.32
C TRP A 93 -12.50 1.47 -4.68
N VAL A 94 -13.47 2.40 -4.63
CA VAL A 94 -14.85 2.12 -5.03
C VAL A 94 -15.08 2.65 -6.44
N PRO A 95 -15.52 1.79 -7.40
CA PRO A 95 -15.88 2.23 -8.73
C PRO A 95 -17.07 3.21 -8.67
N ASN A 96 -17.02 4.25 -9.50
CA ASN A 96 -18.08 5.26 -9.60
C ASN A 96 -18.42 5.97 -8.27
N ASP A 97 -17.51 5.99 -7.30
CA ASP A 97 -17.76 6.71 -6.05
C ASP A 97 -17.85 8.23 -6.31
N ALA A 98 -19.03 8.77 -6.09
CA ALA A 98 -19.31 10.20 -6.30
C ALA A 98 -18.54 11.14 -5.34
N ARG A 99 -17.91 10.60 -4.29
CA ARG A 99 -17.07 11.37 -3.37
C ARG A 99 -15.68 11.61 -3.94
N ARG A 100 -15.22 10.78 -4.87
CA ARG A 100 -13.97 10.96 -5.60
C ARG A 100 -14.15 12.05 -6.66
N LEU A 101 -13.10 12.82 -6.93
CA LEU A 101 -13.16 13.87 -7.95
C LEU A 101 -13.30 13.30 -9.35
N ALA A 102 -12.62 12.19 -9.64
CA ALA A 102 -12.83 11.45 -10.87
C ALA A 102 -14.10 10.62 -10.75
N ALA A 103 -15.18 11.15 -11.31
CA ALA A 103 -16.39 10.34 -11.51
C ALA A 103 -16.06 9.21 -12.50
N GLY A 104 -16.36 7.98 -12.15
CA GLY A 104 -16.19 6.82 -13.02
C GLY A 104 -15.27 5.75 -12.46
N ASP A 105 -14.84 4.85 -13.37
CA ASP A 105 -14.05 3.67 -13.02
C ASP A 105 -12.55 3.91 -13.13
N SER A 106 -12.10 5.07 -13.59
CA SER A 106 -10.68 5.40 -13.69
C SER A 106 -10.08 5.75 -12.33
N ILE A 107 -8.79 5.48 -12.18
CA ILE A 107 -7.94 6.01 -11.11
C ILE A 107 -7.15 7.19 -11.67
N THR A 108 -7.22 8.32 -11.02
CA THR A 108 -6.51 9.52 -11.47
C THR A 108 -5.27 9.79 -10.63
N TYR A 109 -4.25 10.41 -11.24
CA TYR A 109 -3.08 10.86 -10.49
C TYR A 109 -2.61 12.23 -10.92
N ILE A 110 -1.91 12.93 -10.03
CA ILE A 110 -1.22 14.19 -10.26
C ILE A 110 0.22 14.06 -9.75
N VAL A 111 1.14 14.71 -10.46
CA VAL A 111 2.52 14.91 -9.99
C VAL A 111 2.67 16.38 -9.63
N ASP A 112 2.97 16.66 -8.36
CA ASP A 112 3.27 18.01 -7.90
C ASP A 112 4.66 18.43 -8.40
N GLN A 113 4.68 19.41 -9.30
CA GLN A 113 5.89 19.93 -9.93
C GLN A 113 6.70 20.80 -8.97
N SER A 114 6.09 21.37 -7.93
CA SER A 114 6.75 22.29 -6.99
C SER A 114 7.85 21.58 -6.16
N GLY A 115 7.64 20.30 -5.86
CA GLY A 115 8.58 19.45 -5.13
C GLY A 115 9.37 18.47 -6.02
N GLY A 116 9.30 18.59 -7.35
CA GLY A 116 9.76 17.53 -8.25
C GLY A 116 11.27 17.39 -8.40
N ALA A 117 12.07 18.44 -8.15
CA ALA A 117 13.53 18.37 -8.34
C ALA A 117 14.23 17.70 -7.16
N THR A 118 15.30 16.93 -7.44
CA THR A 118 16.11 16.27 -6.41
C THR A 118 17.39 17.04 -6.06
N ALA A 119 17.86 16.88 -4.82
CA ALA A 119 19.17 17.41 -4.40
C ALA A 119 20.35 16.79 -5.17
N SER A 120 20.18 15.61 -5.76
CA SER A 120 21.17 14.95 -6.62
C SER A 120 21.22 15.49 -8.05
N GLY A 121 20.32 16.41 -8.41
CA GLY A 121 20.36 17.15 -9.68
C GLY A 121 19.37 16.67 -10.75
N LEU A 122 18.43 15.77 -10.44
CA LEU A 122 17.32 15.50 -11.34
C LEU A 122 16.36 16.68 -11.35
N THR A 123 15.89 17.07 -12.53
CA THR A 123 14.85 18.10 -12.68
C THR A 123 13.46 17.55 -12.39
N ALA A 124 12.49 18.42 -12.11
CA ALA A 124 11.09 18.05 -11.92
C ALA A 124 10.53 17.29 -13.13
N ALA A 125 10.84 17.71 -14.35
CA ALA A 125 10.41 17.00 -15.55
C ALA A 125 10.99 15.58 -15.67
N GLN A 126 12.21 15.34 -15.18
CA GLN A 126 12.82 14.01 -15.19
C GLN A 126 12.17 13.10 -14.16
N THR A 127 11.92 13.59 -12.96
CA THR A 127 11.24 12.81 -11.90
C THR A 127 9.79 12.53 -12.26
N GLU A 128 9.06 13.51 -12.81
CA GLU A 128 7.71 13.33 -13.31
C GLU A 128 7.63 12.24 -14.38
N ALA A 129 8.55 12.25 -15.34
CA ALA A 129 8.61 11.20 -16.36
C ALA A 129 8.82 9.79 -15.76
N THR A 130 9.53 9.69 -14.62
CA THR A 130 9.71 8.40 -13.91
C THR A 130 8.46 7.97 -13.13
N PHE A 131 7.71 8.92 -12.57
CA PHE A 131 6.42 8.64 -11.92
C PHE A 131 5.39 8.19 -12.96
N ASP A 132 5.32 8.87 -14.10
CA ASP A 132 4.48 8.47 -15.23
C ASP A 132 4.84 7.05 -15.72
N ALA A 133 6.13 6.73 -15.81
CA ALA A 133 6.59 5.41 -16.22
C ALA A 133 6.21 4.32 -15.18
N ALA A 134 6.27 4.63 -13.88
CA ALA A 134 5.88 3.70 -12.83
C ALA A 134 4.38 3.37 -12.87
N LEU A 135 3.53 4.39 -12.97
CA LEU A 135 2.07 4.20 -13.10
C LEU A 135 1.68 3.52 -14.40
N THR A 136 2.35 3.88 -15.52
CA THR A 136 2.19 3.18 -16.79
C THR A 136 2.58 1.70 -16.70
N THR A 137 3.62 1.38 -15.94
CA THR A 137 4.03 -0.01 -15.72
C THR A 137 2.92 -0.80 -15.02
N TRP A 138 2.32 -0.26 -13.97
CA TRP A 138 1.16 -0.88 -13.32
C TRP A 138 -0.06 -0.98 -14.24
N ALA A 139 -0.41 0.08 -14.96
CA ALA A 139 -1.54 0.11 -15.89
C ALA A 139 -1.43 -0.95 -17.00
N ASN A 140 -0.22 -1.26 -17.44
CA ASN A 140 0.05 -2.30 -18.45
C ASN A 140 0.12 -3.71 -17.86
N ASP A 141 0.17 -3.85 -16.54
CA ASP A 141 0.16 -5.17 -15.92
C ASP A 141 -1.20 -5.86 -16.09
N ALA A 142 -1.18 -7.18 -16.26
CA ALA A 142 -2.36 -7.93 -16.69
C ALA A 142 -3.61 -7.71 -15.81
N PRO A 143 -3.52 -7.67 -14.48
CA PRO A 143 -4.68 -7.42 -13.63
C PRO A 143 -5.30 -6.04 -13.77
N LEU A 144 -4.49 -5.02 -14.08
CA LEU A 144 -4.90 -3.61 -14.17
C LEU A 144 -5.28 -3.15 -15.57
N LYS A 145 -5.16 -3.99 -16.59
CA LYS A 145 -5.55 -3.62 -17.99
C LYS A 145 -6.98 -3.14 -18.16
N LYS A 146 -7.84 -3.36 -17.17
CA LYS A 146 -9.23 -2.89 -17.16
C LYS A 146 -9.38 -1.54 -16.47
N VAL A 147 -8.34 -1.05 -15.81
CA VAL A 147 -8.37 0.17 -15.02
C VAL A 147 -7.67 1.26 -15.81
N ASP A 148 -8.40 2.30 -16.14
CA ASP A 148 -7.80 3.48 -16.73
C ASP A 148 -7.08 4.27 -15.63
N ILE A 149 -5.75 4.32 -15.68
CA ILE A 149 -4.95 5.20 -14.82
C ILE A 149 -4.66 6.48 -15.59
N VAL A 150 -5.27 7.60 -15.15
CA VAL A 150 -5.35 8.83 -15.93
C VAL A 150 -4.61 9.96 -15.23
N LYS A 151 -3.61 10.52 -15.89
CA LYS A 151 -2.90 11.71 -15.41
C LYS A 151 -3.77 12.95 -15.50
N ARG A 152 -3.76 13.76 -14.44
CA ARG A 152 -4.34 15.10 -14.40
C ARG A 152 -3.24 16.15 -14.41
N ALA A 153 -3.56 17.33 -14.90
CA ALA A 153 -2.63 18.46 -14.86
C ALA A 153 -2.46 18.95 -13.42
N ASP A 154 -1.23 19.26 -13.03
CA ASP A 154 -0.93 19.95 -11.79
C ASP A 154 -1.63 21.31 -11.78
N PRO A 155 -2.48 21.63 -10.77
CA PRO A 155 -3.16 22.91 -10.68
C PRO A 155 -2.21 24.06 -10.27
N GLY A 156 -0.95 23.74 -9.93
CA GLY A 156 0.04 24.73 -9.48
C GLY A 156 -0.25 25.28 -8.08
N THR A 157 -1.04 24.57 -7.30
CA THR A 157 -1.36 24.85 -5.90
C THR A 157 -0.97 23.63 -5.06
N ASP A 158 -0.67 23.86 -3.79
CA ASP A 158 -0.42 22.75 -2.86
C ASP A 158 -1.68 21.89 -2.71
N ILE A 159 -1.58 20.61 -3.06
CA ILE A 159 -2.70 19.67 -3.12
C ILE A 159 -2.60 18.53 -2.10
N THR A 160 -1.65 18.62 -1.19
CA THR A 160 -1.42 17.61 -0.15
C THR A 160 -2.09 17.97 1.17
N ILE A 161 -2.29 16.97 2.03
CA ILE A 161 -2.86 17.15 3.38
C ILE A 161 -1.86 16.79 4.46
N PHE A 162 -1.17 15.65 4.29
CA PHE A 162 -0.42 15.04 5.37
C PHE A 162 0.75 15.90 5.86
N ASP A 163 1.51 16.45 4.95
CA ASP A 163 2.67 17.30 5.24
C ASP A 163 2.30 18.58 5.96
N GLY A 164 1.09 19.12 5.74
CA GLY A 164 0.55 20.29 6.45
C GLY A 164 0.48 20.08 7.97
N PHE A 165 0.19 18.87 8.43
CA PHE A 165 0.18 18.55 9.85
C PHE A 165 1.57 18.51 10.49
N PHE A 166 2.62 18.53 9.67
CA PHE A 166 4.01 18.58 10.09
C PHE A 166 4.67 19.93 9.79
N GLY A 167 3.93 20.87 9.19
CA GLY A 167 4.41 22.23 8.88
C GLY A 167 5.28 22.32 7.62
N PHE A 168 5.06 21.44 6.64
CA PHE A 168 5.84 21.39 5.40
C PHE A 168 5.05 21.76 4.13
N GLY A 169 3.90 22.35 4.26
CA GLY A 169 2.99 22.72 3.18
C GLY A 169 1.60 22.18 3.45
N GLY A 170 0.89 21.82 2.41
CA GLY A 170 -0.37 21.11 2.52
C GLY A 170 -1.60 21.98 2.79
N PHE A 171 -2.75 21.29 2.96
CA PHE A 171 -4.08 21.87 3.15
C PHE A 171 -4.69 22.53 1.90
N GLY A 172 -4.18 22.16 0.70
CA GLY A 172 -4.82 22.50 -0.55
C GLY A 172 -6.09 21.70 -0.82
N ASP A 173 -6.43 21.50 -2.10
CA ASP A 173 -7.53 20.62 -2.49
C ASP A 173 -7.06 19.16 -2.57
N PRO A 174 -7.33 18.34 -1.55
CA PRO A 174 -6.83 16.97 -1.48
C PRO A 174 -7.50 16.03 -2.49
N PHE A 175 -8.60 16.49 -3.11
CA PHE A 175 -9.34 15.69 -4.08
C PHE A 175 -9.03 16.09 -5.52
N ALA A 176 -7.91 16.76 -5.77
CA ALA A 176 -7.47 17.08 -7.13
C ALA A 176 -7.22 15.83 -7.97
N ALA A 177 -6.79 14.73 -7.35
CA ALA A 177 -6.69 13.39 -7.94
C ALA A 177 -6.87 12.31 -6.86
N ASP A 178 -6.94 11.04 -7.30
CA ASP A 178 -6.97 9.88 -6.39
C ASP A 178 -5.58 9.60 -5.79
N ILE A 179 -4.53 9.79 -6.58
CA ILE A 179 -3.13 9.61 -6.18
C ILE A 179 -2.39 10.93 -6.39
N VAL A 180 -1.67 11.39 -5.39
CA VAL A 180 -0.85 12.59 -5.42
C VAL A 180 0.61 12.20 -5.20
N GLU A 181 1.43 12.38 -6.23
CA GLU A 181 2.89 12.32 -6.13
C GLU A 181 3.37 13.67 -5.59
N ALA A 182 3.53 13.77 -4.28
CA ALA A 182 3.84 15.02 -3.58
C ALA A 182 5.26 15.54 -3.81
N GLY A 183 6.13 14.72 -4.45
CA GLY A 183 7.50 15.10 -4.78
C GLY A 183 8.50 14.88 -3.64
N PHE A 184 9.61 15.61 -3.68
CA PHE A 184 10.78 15.39 -2.83
C PHE A 184 10.84 16.35 -1.65
N PHE A 185 10.70 15.84 -0.45
CA PHE A 185 10.64 16.56 0.81
C PHE A 185 11.97 16.53 1.57
N PRO A 186 12.25 17.56 2.40
CA PRO A 186 13.50 17.65 3.12
C PRO A 186 13.61 16.61 4.23
N ARG A 187 14.85 16.33 4.65
CA ARG A 187 15.19 15.42 5.75
C ARG A 187 14.38 15.65 7.03
N ALA A 188 14.10 16.93 7.33
CA ALA A 188 13.37 17.31 8.53
C ALA A 188 11.96 16.72 8.55
N PHE A 189 11.28 16.68 7.39
CA PHE A 189 9.97 16.06 7.24
C PHE A 189 10.02 14.55 7.53
N PHE A 190 10.97 13.84 6.92
CA PHE A 190 11.14 12.40 7.15
C PHE A 190 11.54 12.05 8.58
N ASN A 191 12.27 12.94 9.26
CA ASN A 191 12.53 12.79 10.70
C ASN A 191 11.29 13.08 11.55
N ALA A 192 10.43 14.00 11.14
CA ALA A 192 9.20 14.30 11.85
C ALA A 192 8.18 13.15 11.73
N VAL A 193 8.08 12.56 10.55
CA VAL A 193 7.20 11.40 10.29
C VAL A 193 7.77 10.11 10.88
N GLY A 194 9.00 9.79 10.51
CA GLY A 194 9.65 8.52 10.85
C GLY A 194 10.46 8.55 12.15
N GLY A 195 10.43 9.63 12.94
CA GLY A 195 11.23 9.76 14.15
C GLY A 195 12.73 9.91 13.87
N PRO A 196 13.57 9.90 14.91
CA PRO A 196 15.02 10.07 14.78
C PRO A 196 15.63 9.06 13.80
N GLY A 197 16.33 9.58 12.78
CA GLY A 197 16.94 8.75 11.73
C GLY A 197 16.04 8.43 10.54
N GLY A 198 14.75 8.77 10.56
CA GLY A 198 13.83 8.59 9.43
C GLY A 198 14.37 9.18 8.13
N GLY A 199 14.88 10.39 8.18
CA GLY A 199 15.49 11.04 7.02
C GLY A 199 16.77 10.40 6.48
N ARG A 200 17.29 9.33 7.08
CA ARG A 200 18.45 8.58 6.58
C ARG A 200 18.12 7.19 6.07
N GLY A 201 17.01 6.63 6.50
CA GLY A 201 16.63 5.24 6.20
C GLY A 201 15.39 5.12 5.34
N ILE A 202 14.49 6.12 5.36
CA ILE A 202 13.26 6.11 4.57
C ILE A 202 13.55 6.77 3.22
N LEU A 203 13.36 6.03 2.13
CA LEU A 203 13.47 6.54 0.75
C LEU A 203 12.21 7.30 0.35
N ALA A 204 11.07 6.67 0.61
CA ALA A 204 9.76 7.22 0.32
C ALA A 204 8.73 6.61 1.27
N PHE A 205 7.54 7.17 1.28
CA PHE A 205 6.39 6.55 1.94
C PHE A 205 5.09 6.99 1.27
N SER A 206 4.09 6.12 1.35
CA SER A 206 2.73 6.42 0.96
C SER A 206 1.83 6.60 2.18
N VAL A 207 0.86 7.50 2.05
CA VAL A 207 -0.20 7.73 3.04
C VAL A 207 -1.54 7.42 2.41
N SER A 208 -2.24 6.44 2.96
CA SER A 208 -3.57 6.06 2.49
C SER A 208 -4.65 6.70 3.36
N PHE A 209 -5.59 7.36 2.71
CA PHE A 209 -6.78 7.94 3.34
C PHE A 209 -8.01 7.15 2.94
N ILE A 210 -8.94 7.01 3.89
CA ILE A 210 -10.24 6.40 3.69
C ILE A 210 -11.35 7.42 3.89
N PHE A 211 -12.49 7.19 3.28
CA PHE A 211 -13.70 7.97 3.56
C PHE A 211 -14.30 7.60 4.91
N VAL A 212 -14.79 8.62 5.61
CA VAL A 212 -15.53 8.48 6.87
C VAL A 212 -16.88 9.19 6.79
N ASP A 213 -17.84 8.74 7.59
CA ASP A 213 -19.14 9.37 7.73
C ASP A 213 -19.08 10.65 8.59
N ASN A 214 -20.26 11.22 8.91
CA ASN A 214 -20.37 12.42 9.74
C ASN A 214 -19.92 12.22 11.19
N ASN A 215 -19.77 10.98 11.63
CA ASN A 215 -19.33 10.61 12.97
C ASN A 215 -17.85 10.18 13.01
N GLY A 216 -17.16 10.24 11.87
CA GLY A 216 -15.78 9.79 11.72
C GLY A 216 -15.65 8.26 11.63
N ILE A 217 -16.74 7.56 11.33
CA ILE A 217 -16.73 6.11 11.15
C ILE A 217 -16.36 5.79 9.71
N PRO A 218 -15.39 4.87 9.46
CA PRO A 218 -15.06 4.42 8.11
C PRO A 218 -16.27 3.89 7.35
N THR A 219 -16.30 4.14 6.05
CA THR A 219 -17.41 3.72 5.18
C THR A 219 -17.04 2.53 4.31
N ASP A 220 -18.06 1.78 3.92
CA ASP A 220 -18.06 0.69 2.94
C ASP A 220 -19.39 0.83 2.18
N ILE A 221 -19.41 1.73 1.17
CA ILE A 221 -20.68 2.11 0.52
C ILE A 221 -21.17 1.09 -0.50
N ASN A 222 -20.28 0.25 -1.02
CA ASN A 222 -20.63 -0.81 -1.96
C ASN A 222 -20.86 -2.18 -1.27
N GLY A 223 -20.57 -2.29 0.03
CA GLY A 223 -20.79 -3.49 0.83
C GLY A 223 -19.87 -4.65 0.48
N ASP A 224 -18.66 -4.38 -0.05
CA ASP A 224 -17.70 -5.40 -0.42
C ASP A 224 -16.83 -5.89 0.75
N GLY A 225 -16.98 -5.29 1.93
CA GLY A 225 -16.26 -5.65 3.15
C GLY A 225 -14.92 -4.94 3.29
N TYR A 226 -14.56 -4.03 2.38
CA TYR A 226 -13.38 -3.18 2.47
C TYR A 226 -13.76 -1.77 2.92
N LEU A 227 -12.82 -1.03 3.50
CA LEU A 227 -13.00 0.40 3.75
C LEU A 227 -12.82 1.17 2.44
N ASP A 228 -13.63 2.20 2.22
CA ASP A 228 -13.58 2.98 0.98
C ASP A 228 -12.32 3.86 0.92
N THR A 229 -11.43 3.60 -0.01
CA THR A 229 -10.25 4.45 -0.26
C THR A 229 -10.69 5.84 -0.76
N ALA A 230 -10.11 6.89 -0.20
CA ALA A 230 -10.43 8.28 -0.55
C ALA A 230 -9.36 8.93 -1.43
N LEU A 231 -8.10 8.85 -1.02
CA LEU A 231 -6.94 9.35 -1.75
C LEU A 231 -5.65 8.71 -1.20
N ASN A 232 -4.57 8.82 -1.97
CA ASN A 232 -3.22 8.48 -1.54
C ASN A 232 -2.27 9.62 -1.83
N GLU A 233 -1.32 9.86 -0.91
CA GLU A 233 -0.22 10.81 -1.08
C GLU A 233 1.10 10.07 -0.98
N VAL A 234 2.02 10.36 -1.90
CA VAL A 234 3.35 9.71 -1.98
C VAL A 234 4.44 10.76 -1.80
N TYR A 235 5.35 10.52 -0.88
CA TYR A 235 6.41 11.44 -0.49
C TYR A 235 7.78 10.82 -0.67
N PHE A 236 8.71 11.53 -1.34
CA PHE A 236 10.08 11.10 -1.60
C PHE A 236 11.07 11.91 -0.78
N ASN A 237 12.14 11.27 -0.32
CA ASN A 237 13.11 11.88 0.58
C ASN A 237 14.25 12.57 -0.17
N ASN A 238 14.27 13.87 -0.15
CA ASN A 238 15.30 14.70 -0.81
C ASN A 238 16.66 14.71 -0.09
N THR A 239 16.82 13.92 0.98
CA THR A 239 18.13 13.83 1.66
C THR A 239 19.15 13.06 0.83
N PHE A 240 18.69 12.09 0.04
CA PHE A 240 19.54 11.18 -0.73
C PHE A 240 20.20 11.93 -1.89
N GLY A 241 21.54 11.95 -1.87
CA GLY A 241 22.33 12.72 -2.83
C GLY A 241 22.48 14.21 -2.54
N ASP A 242 21.95 14.69 -1.41
CA ASP A 242 22.25 16.03 -0.92
C ASP A 242 23.68 16.07 -0.34
N PRO A 243 24.63 16.81 -0.96
CA PRO A 243 26.01 16.85 -0.52
C PRO A 243 26.19 17.34 0.93
N ALA A 244 25.24 18.11 1.44
CA ALA A 244 25.27 18.64 2.80
C ALA A 244 24.74 17.64 3.84
N ASN A 245 23.82 16.77 3.45
CA ASN A 245 23.05 15.92 4.37
C ASN A 245 23.20 14.42 4.13
N ASP A 246 23.52 13.99 2.90
CA ASP A 246 23.72 12.60 2.55
C ASP A 246 25.18 12.20 2.72
N ARG A 247 25.48 11.60 3.86
CA ARG A 247 26.81 10.99 4.10
C ARG A 247 26.92 9.55 3.64
N VAL A 248 25.83 8.99 3.14
CA VAL A 248 25.74 7.56 2.79
C VAL A 248 26.03 7.34 1.32
N GLY A 249 25.97 8.39 0.49
CA GLY A 249 26.32 8.31 -0.93
C GLY A 249 25.32 7.51 -1.76
N ASN A 250 24.04 7.66 -1.49
CA ASN A 250 22.93 7.03 -2.20
C ASN A 250 22.14 8.05 -3.05
N PRO A 251 22.72 8.66 -4.09
CA PRO A 251 22.03 9.70 -4.85
C PRO A 251 20.84 9.14 -5.62
N TRP A 252 19.77 9.92 -5.73
CA TRP A 252 18.70 9.66 -6.66
C TRP A 252 19.22 9.71 -8.10
N GLY A 253 18.73 8.79 -8.92
CA GLY A 253 19.06 8.72 -10.34
C GLY A 253 18.00 7.96 -11.13
N ILE A 254 18.16 7.91 -12.44
CA ILE A 254 17.33 7.16 -13.38
C ILE A 254 18.15 6.01 -13.91
N ASN A 255 17.66 4.78 -13.78
CA ASN A 255 18.36 3.55 -14.14
C ASN A 255 19.74 3.41 -13.47
N VAL A 256 19.84 3.85 -12.21
CA VAL A 256 21.09 3.86 -11.48
C VAL A 256 21.18 2.65 -10.55
N ALA A 257 22.28 1.90 -10.67
CA ALA A 257 22.54 0.79 -9.78
C ALA A 257 23.02 1.27 -8.41
N LEU A 258 22.93 0.39 -7.40
CA LEU A 258 23.53 0.64 -6.08
C LEU A 258 24.99 1.12 -6.20
N PRO A 259 25.42 2.11 -5.37
CA PRO A 259 24.71 2.67 -4.24
C PRO A 259 23.63 3.73 -4.60
N GLY A 260 23.44 4.09 -5.86
CA GLY A 260 22.36 5.00 -6.26
C GLY A 260 20.97 4.42 -6.01
N VAL A 261 19.99 5.29 -5.93
CA VAL A 261 18.57 4.96 -5.75
C VAL A 261 17.80 5.32 -7.02
N ASP A 262 17.23 4.31 -7.66
CA ASP A 262 16.45 4.50 -8.88
C ASP A 262 15.06 5.03 -8.58
N VAL A 263 14.74 6.23 -9.05
CA VAL A 263 13.45 6.91 -8.79
C VAL A 263 12.27 6.07 -9.26
N GLN A 264 12.36 5.47 -10.47
CA GLN A 264 11.25 4.69 -11.02
C GLN A 264 10.95 3.45 -10.19
N THR A 265 11.98 2.79 -9.66
CA THR A 265 11.82 1.62 -8.76
C THR A 265 11.08 2.02 -7.48
N VAL A 266 11.45 3.16 -6.88
CA VAL A 266 10.80 3.65 -5.67
C VAL A 266 9.37 4.08 -5.96
N ALA A 267 9.15 4.82 -7.04
CA ALA A 267 7.82 5.22 -7.46
C ALA A 267 6.91 4.01 -7.79
N LEU A 268 7.46 2.98 -8.44
CA LEU A 268 6.70 1.75 -8.71
C LEU A 268 6.27 1.05 -7.42
N HIS A 269 7.14 1.03 -6.39
CA HIS A 269 6.82 0.48 -5.08
C HIS A 269 5.70 1.29 -4.40
N GLU A 270 5.87 2.60 -4.27
CA GLU A 270 4.90 3.46 -3.57
C GLU A 270 3.53 3.48 -4.29
N ASN A 271 3.53 3.49 -5.61
CA ASN A 271 2.29 3.37 -6.38
C ASN A 271 1.64 1.99 -6.26
N GLY A 272 2.40 0.95 -5.92
CA GLY A 272 1.83 -0.33 -5.52
C GLY A 272 0.96 -0.19 -4.27
N HIS A 273 1.39 0.60 -3.28
CA HIS A 273 0.57 0.92 -2.11
C HIS A 273 -0.66 1.76 -2.48
N SER A 274 -0.49 2.76 -3.35
CA SER A 274 -1.61 3.57 -3.86
C SER A 274 -2.63 2.74 -4.64
N LEU A 275 -2.20 1.61 -5.20
CA LEU A 275 -3.03 0.58 -5.83
C LEU A 275 -3.36 -0.57 -4.87
N GLU A 276 -3.25 -0.33 -3.55
CA GLU A 276 -3.74 -1.17 -2.45
C GLU A 276 -2.95 -2.45 -2.19
N LEU A 277 -1.72 -2.54 -2.68
CA LEU A 277 -0.81 -3.60 -2.27
C LEU A 277 -0.16 -3.30 -0.92
N GLY A 278 -0.06 -4.31 -0.09
CA GLY A 278 0.80 -4.29 1.08
C GLY A 278 2.22 -4.78 0.76
N HIS A 279 3.09 -4.76 1.76
CA HIS A 279 4.42 -5.35 1.62
C HIS A 279 4.38 -6.87 1.52
N PHE A 280 5.27 -7.43 0.70
CA PHE A 280 5.54 -8.87 0.61
C PHE A 280 6.97 -9.16 1.02
N GLY A 281 7.19 -10.33 1.61
CA GLY A 281 8.51 -10.92 1.84
C GLY A 281 9.65 -10.01 2.29
N PRO A 282 10.87 -10.17 1.83
CA PRO A 282 11.45 -11.34 1.17
C PRO A 282 11.58 -12.56 2.10
N PRO A 283 11.49 -13.80 1.57
CA PRO A 283 10.97 -14.20 0.26
C PRO A 283 9.44 -14.08 0.20
N PRO A 284 8.82 -13.99 -0.99
CA PRO A 284 9.42 -13.94 -2.33
C PRO A 284 10.02 -12.57 -2.67
N ALA A 285 10.81 -12.51 -3.77
CA ALA A 285 11.21 -11.24 -4.35
C ALA A 285 9.97 -10.56 -4.95
N ALA A 286 9.82 -9.26 -4.71
CA ALA A 286 8.70 -8.44 -5.15
C ALA A 286 9.14 -6.99 -5.33
N VAL A 287 8.43 -6.23 -6.16
CA VAL A 287 8.48 -4.76 -6.11
C VAL A 287 8.09 -4.29 -4.71
N MET A 288 7.07 -4.93 -4.13
CA MET A 288 6.53 -4.61 -2.81
C MET A 288 7.35 -5.17 -1.63
N ASN A 289 8.63 -5.52 -1.80
CA ASN A 289 9.49 -5.79 -0.65
C ASN A 289 9.79 -4.48 0.10
N PRO A 290 9.76 -4.44 1.44
CA PRO A 290 9.83 -3.20 2.22
C PRO A 290 11.21 -2.53 2.25
N VAL A 291 12.21 -3.15 1.63
CA VAL A 291 13.60 -2.67 1.60
C VAL A 291 14.11 -2.64 0.18
N TYR A 292 14.67 -1.50 -0.21
CA TYR A 292 15.27 -1.29 -1.51
C TYR A 292 16.48 -2.22 -1.72
N ALA A 293 16.47 -2.94 -2.82
CA ALA A 293 17.52 -3.92 -3.16
C ALA A 293 18.10 -3.71 -4.58
N GLY A 294 18.01 -2.48 -5.10
CA GLY A 294 18.41 -2.13 -6.47
C GLY A 294 17.22 -2.02 -7.43
N ILE A 295 17.51 -1.89 -8.71
CA ILE A 295 16.52 -1.61 -9.76
C ILE A 295 15.49 -2.74 -9.86
N ARG A 296 14.21 -2.36 -9.78
CA ARG A 296 13.03 -3.18 -10.07
C ARG A 296 11.95 -2.33 -10.71
N GLN A 297 11.91 -2.34 -12.02
CA GLN A 297 10.99 -1.49 -12.82
C GLN A 297 9.89 -2.32 -13.49
N SER A 298 9.65 -3.53 -13.00
CA SER A 298 8.56 -4.39 -13.47
C SER A 298 8.03 -5.24 -12.33
N PRO A 299 6.70 -5.41 -12.22
CA PRO A 299 6.08 -6.32 -11.26
C PRO A 299 6.59 -7.75 -11.40
N LEU A 300 6.72 -8.46 -10.29
CA LEU A 300 7.08 -9.86 -10.23
C LEU A 300 5.82 -10.71 -9.94
N ALA A 301 5.98 -12.01 -9.91
CA ALA A 301 4.84 -12.94 -9.79
C ALA A 301 4.00 -12.70 -8.52
N SER A 302 4.63 -12.33 -7.39
CA SER A 302 3.92 -12.01 -6.15
C SER A 302 3.16 -10.68 -6.23
N ASP A 303 3.74 -9.69 -6.89
CA ASP A 303 3.09 -8.39 -7.11
C ASP A 303 1.85 -8.58 -7.98
N ASN A 304 1.98 -9.34 -9.08
CA ASN A 304 0.89 -9.65 -9.99
C ASN A 304 -0.21 -10.48 -9.32
N ALA A 305 0.14 -11.41 -8.44
CA ALA A 305 -0.84 -12.17 -7.67
C ALA A 305 -1.62 -11.25 -6.70
N GLY A 306 -0.93 -10.32 -6.04
CA GLY A 306 -1.55 -9.31 -5.19
C GLY A 306 -2.49 -8.40 -5.98
N MET A 307 -2.03 -7.82 -7.09
CA MET A 307 -2.86 -6.98 -7.95
C MET A 307 -4.09 -7.72 -8.48
N ASN A 308 -3.92 -8.98 -8.89
CA ASN A 308 -5.05 -9.79 -9.34
C ASN A 308 -6.07 -10.03 -8.22
N ALA A 309 -5.62 -10.23 -6.99
CA ALA A 309 -6.52 -10.41 -5.85
C ALA A 309 -7.34 -9.14 -5.56
N VAL A 310 -6.76 -7.96 -5.72
CA VAL A 310 -7.44 -6.68 -5.51
C VAL A 310 -8.34 -6.30 -6.69
N TRP A 311 -7.82 -6.39 -7.92
CA TRP A 311 -8.40 -5.71 -9.09
C TRP A 311 -9.10 -6.61 -10.09
N SER A 312 -9.06 -7.95 -9.92
CA SER A 312 -9.64 -8.87 -10.92
C SER A 312 -11.16 -8.69 -11.13
N SER A 313 -11.88 -8.25 -10.10
CA SER A 313 -13.32 -7.98 -10.18
C SER A 313 -13.68 -6.57 -10.62
N TRP A 314 -12.72 -5.63 -10.71
CA TRP A 314 -12.96 -4.24 -11.11
C TRP A 314 -13.64 -4.14 -12.49
N PRO A 315 -14.64 -3.26 -12.71
CA PRO A 315 -15.28 -2.35 -11.75
C PRO A 315 -16.45 -2.98 -10.98
N ASN A 316 -16.61 -4.29 -11.01
CA ASN A 316 -17.67 -5.00 -10.32
C ASN A 316 -17.11 -5.55 -8.99
N PRO A 317 -17.58 -5.08 -7.84
CA PRO A 317 -17.13 -5.56 -6.53
C PRO A 317 -17.54 -7.01 -6.26
#